data_ae27e7a4a659c2e4d0d9bde918025bfb
#
_entry.id   ae27e7a4a659c2e4d0d9bde918025bfb
#
_cell.length_a   1.000
_cell.length_b   1.000
_cell.length_c   1.000
_cell.angle_alpha   90.00
_cell.angle_beta   90.00
_cell.angle_gamma   90.00
#
_symmetry.space_group_name_H-M   'P 1'
#
loop_
_entity.id
_entity.type
_entity.pdbx_description
1 polymer ?
#
loop_
_entity_poly.entity_id
_entity_poly.type
_entity_poly.pdbx_seq_one_letter_code
_entity_poly.pdbx_strand_id
1 'polypeptide(L)'
;MDEAKLGRQTPTTSVIVPYTHSHGEEAVELYNKSGRTALEWQRLLVEDIMAVDNDELWVHMKFGYGVPRRNGKSEVIAMRMLYAITHGERALYTAHRTTTSHSMWEKTVERLTKIGYTEKDDFKSTKQFGLERIEMLDGSNAVINFRTRSSKGGLGEGYDLLVIDEAQEYTTDQETALKYIVTDSKNPQTIMCGTPPTAVSAGTVFVKLRQLVLSGESEDAGWAEWSVSKLSDAHNPDLWYETNPSLGSILTERKIRSELGKNEDSQLD
;
A
#
# COMPACT_ATOMS: atom_id res chain seq x y z
N MET A 1 1.48 24.53 25.91
CA MET A 1 1.87 24.28 24.52
C MET A 1 0.62 23.68 23.88
N ASP A 2 0.01 24.39 22.91
CA ASP A 2 -1.11 23.84 22.17
C ASP A 2 -0.61 22.57 21.47
N GLU A 3 -1.33 21.44 21.68
CA GLU A 3 -1.06 20.23 20.92
C GLU A 3 -1.22 20.53 19.44
N ALA A 4 -0.24 20.15 18.63
CA ALA A 4 -0.29 20.37 17.20
C ALA A 4 -1.52 19.65 16.64
N LYS A 5 -2.40 20.36 15.94
CA LYS A 5 -3.57 19.77 15.28
C LYS A 5 -3.09 18.74 14.26
N LEU A 6 -3.51 17.49 14.41
CA LEU A 6 -3.17 16.38 13.51
C LEU A 6 -4.35 16.05 12.60
N GLY A 7 -4.06 15.55 11.43
CA GLY A 7 -5.05 14.95 10.56
C GLY A 7 -5.73 13.74 11.20
N ARG A 8 -6.93 13.41 10.73
CA ARG A 8 -7.72 12.29 11.25
C ARG A 8 -6.99 10.97 11.07
N GLN A 9 -6.68 10.30 12.16
CA GLN A 9 -5.89 9.07 12.15
C GLN A 9 -6.69 7.82 11.75
N THR A 10 -8.02 7.84 11.91
CA THR A 10 -8.90 6.76 11.47
C THR A 10 -9.50 7.07 10.09
N PRO A 11 -9.78 6.08 9.25
CA PRO A 11 -10.44 6.29 7.95
C PRO A 11 -11.75 7.05 8.08
N THR A 12 -12.11 7.83 7.05
CA THR A 12 -13.43 8.45 6.95
C THR A 12 -14.50 7.44 6.54
N THR A 13 -14.09 6.43 5.77
CA THR A 13 -14.92 5.29 5.37
C THR A 13 -14.07 4.03 5.45
N SER A 14 -14.58 2.98 6.10
CA SER A 14 -13.94 1.68 6.13
C SER A 14 -14.94 0.54 6.27
N VAL A 15 -14.58 -0.61 5.69
CA VAL A 15 -15.21 -1.91 5.92
C VAL A 15 -14.09 -2.89 6.21
N ILE A 16 -14.06 -3.39 7.42
CA ILE A 16 -13.04 -4.29 7.93
C ILE A 16 -13.76 -5.55 8.43
N VAL A 17 -13.33 -6.72 7.94
CA VAL A 17 -13.83 -8.00 8.47
C VAL A 17 -13.34 -8.14 9.91
N PRO A 18 -14.20 -8.46 10.88
CA PRO A 18 -13.79 -8.58 12.28
C PRO A 18 -12.69 -9.61 12.49
N TYR A 19 -11.71 -9.30 13.31
CA TYR A 19 -10.60 -10.18 13.65
C TYR A 19 -10.21 -10.04 15.13
N THR A 20 -9.43 -10.98 15.63
CA THR A 20 -8.93 -10.98 17.02
C THR A 20 -7.41 -10.94 17.10
N HIS A 21 -6.71 -11.23 16.00
CA HIS A 21 -5.26 -11.28 15.93
C HIS A 21 -4.75 -10.65 14.64
N SER A 22 -3.55 -10.07 14.68
CA SER A 22 -2.89 -9.45 13.54
C SER A 22 -1.37 -9.51 13.70
N HIS A 23 -0.65 -9.62 12.58
CA HIS A 23 0.80 -9.46 12.52
C HIS A 23 1.23 -8.00 12.26
N GLY A 24 0.30 -7.06 12.29
CA GLY A 24 0.56 -5.65 11.99
C GLY A 24 1.58 -5.00 12.93
N GLU A 25 1.51 -5.31 14.23
CA GLU A 25 2.46 -4.77 15.19
C GLU A 25 3.90 -5.21 14.89
N GLU A 26 4.12 -6.48 14.56
CA GLU A 26 5.43 -7.01 14.18
C GLU A 26 5.98 -6.33 12.92
N ALA A 27 5.14 -6.13 11.90
CA ALA A 27 5.52 -5.42 10.68
C ALA A 27 5.92 -3.96 10.95
N VAL A 28 5.20 -3.29 11.85
CA VAL A 28 5.52 -1.93 12.32
C VAL A 28 6.83 -1.89 13.09
N GLU A 29 7.08 -2.86 13.97
CA GLU A 29 8.34 -2.95 14.71
C GLU A 29 9.53 -3.14 13.76
N LEU A 30 9.44 -4.05 12.79
CA LEU A 30 10.47 -4.26 11.76
C LEU A 30 10.75 -2.96 11.01
N TYR A 31 9.70 -2.27 10.60
CA TYR A 31 9.83 -0.99 9.92
C TYR A 31 10.50 0.07 10.81
N ASN A 32 10.11 0.17 12.07
CA ASN A 32 10.69 1.15 12.99
C ASN A 32 12.18 0.85 13.28
N LYS A 33 12.59 -0.42 13.36
CA LYS A 33 14.00 -0.83 13.45
C LYS A 33 14.85 -0.34 12.28
N SER A 34 14.24 -0.06 11.12
CA SER A 34 14.95 0.52 9.96
C SER A 34 15.27 2.02 10.10
N GLY A 35 15.08 2.60 11.27
CA GLY A 35 15.31 4.02 11.56
C GLY A 35 14.19 4.94 11.06
N ARG A 36 13.04 4.37 10.76
CA ARG A 36 11.80 5.07 10.44
C ARG A 36 10.86 5.06 11.64
N THR A 37 9.80 5.85 11.58
CA THR A 37 8.72 5.80 12.56
C THR A 37 7.40 5.75 11.80
N ALA A 38 6.63 4.68 12.01
CA ALA A 38 5.30 4.56 11.49
C ALA A 38 4.37 5.60 12.14
N LEU A 39 3.59 6.31 11.34
CA LEU A 39 2.55 7.20 11.84
C LEU A 39 1.36 6.40 12.38
N GLU A 40 0.58 6.98 13.27
CA GLU A 40 -0.52 6.28 13.93
C GLU A 40 -1.52 5.69 12.92
N TRP A 41 -1.96 6.47 11.93
CA TRP A 41 -2.88 5.98 10.90
C TRP A 41 -2.28 4.82 10.06
N GLN A 42 -0.94 4.83 9.87
CA GLN A 42 -0.25 3.75 9.15
C GLN A 42 -0.23 2.47 9.99
N ARG A 43 0.02 2.61 11.29
CA ARG A 43 -0.05 1.51 12.24
C ARG A 43 -1.41 0.84 12.24
N LEU A 44 -2.49 1.64 12.43
CA LEU A 44 -3.87 1.15 12.44
C LEU A 44 -4.22 0.44 11.12
N LEU A 45 -3.80 1.00 10.00
CA LEU A 45 -4.09 0.42 8.69
C LEU A 45 -3.31 -0.88 8.43
N VAL A 46 -2.04 -0.96 8.87
CA VAL A 46 -1.24 -2.21 8.76
C VAL A 46 -1.83 -3.29 9.66
N GLU A 47 -2.34 -2.94 10.83
CA GLU A 47 -3.05 -3.85 11.73
C GLU A 47 -4.24 -4.50 11.02
N ASP A 48 -5.10 -3.70 10.40
CA ASP A 48 -6.25 -4.20 9.64
C ASP A 48 -5.82 -5.06 8.43
N ILE A 49 -4.82 -4.62 7.66
CA ILE A 49 -4.32 -5.35 6.48
C ILE A 49 -3.78 -6.72 6.86
N MET A 50 -3.09 -6.83 7.99
CA MET A 50 -2.38 -8.03 8.42
C MET A 50 -3.15 -8.85 9.46
N ALA A 51 -4.46 -8.65 9.53
CA ALA A 51 -5.36 -9.44 10.35
C ALA A 51 -5.40 -10.89 9.87
N VAL A 52 -5.34 -11.83 10.82
CA VAL A 52 -5.41 -13.27 10.58
C VAL A 52 -6.52 -13.91 11.40
N ASP A 53 -6.99 -15.05 10.93
CA ASP A 53 -7.94 -15.91 11.64
C ASP A 53 -7.22 -16.90 12.58
N ASN A 54 -7.99 -17.84 13.15
CA ASN A 54 -7.45 -18.84 14.07
C ASN A 54 -6.51 -19.88 13.41
N ASP A 55 -6.53 -19.97 12.09
CA ASP A 55 -5.67 -20.85 11.30
C ASP A 55 -4.47 -20.09 10.68
N GLU A 56 -4.21 -18.87 11.16
CA GLU A 56 -3.15 -17.96 10.67
C GLU A 56 -3.31 -17.56 9.19
N LEU A 57 -4.53 -17.61 8.66
CA LEU A 57 -4.83 -17.17 7.30
C LEU A 57 -5.26 -15.70 7.28
N TRP A 58 -4.87 -14.98 6.25
CA TRP A 58 -5.26 -13.57 6.08
C TRP A 58 -6.78 -13.43 6.03
N VAL A 59 -7.34 -12.71 6.98
CA VAL A 59 -8.78 -12.38 7.03
C VAL A 59 -9.18 -11.58 5.79
N HIS A 60 -8.27 -10.72 5.32
CA HIS A 60 -8.45 -9.95 4.10
C HIS A 60 -7.56 -10.51 2.98
N MET A 61 -8.10 -11.42 2.16
CA MET A 61 -7.41 -11.89 0.95
C MET A 61 -7.22 -10.75 -0.07
N LYS A 62 -8.07 -9.74 -0.01
CA LYS A 62 -7.93 -8.50 -0.76
C LYS A 62 -8.11 -7.31 0.17
N PHE A 63 -7.24 -6.34 0.07
CA PHE A 63 -7.37 -5.09 0.82
C PHE A 63 -7.11 -3.89 -0.08
N GLY A 64 -8.07 -2.95 -0.13
CA GLY A 64 -7.92 -1.70 -0.83
C GLY A 64 -7.84 -0.52 0.12
N TYR A 65 -6.96 0.44 -0.15
CA TYR A 65 -7.00 1.70 0.59
C TYR A 65 -6.69 2.93 -0.26
N GLY A 66 -7.46 4.00 0.02
CA GLY A 66 -7.36 5.28 -0.65
C GLY A 66 -6.92 6.40 0.29
N VAL A 67 -5.78 7.04 -0.01
CA VAL A 67 -5.26 8.17 0.77
C VAL A 67 -4.77 9.24 -0.19
N PRO A 68 -5.05 10.54 0.03
CA PRO A 68 -4.56 11.61 -0.83
C PRO A 68 -3.03 11.59 -0.99
N ARG A 69 -2.56 12.25 -2.04
CA ARG A 69 -1.12 12.33 -2.34
C ARG A 69 -0.34 12.90 -1.16
N ARG A 70 0.95 12.49 -1.03
CA ARG A 70 1.92 12.99 -0.04
C ARG A 70 1.65 12.64 1.43
N ASN A 71 0.67 11.78 1.70
CA ASN A 71 0.42 11.28 3.05
C ASN A 71 1.33 10.11 3.46
N GLY A 72 2.14 9.54 2.57
CA GLY A 72 3.02 8.42 2.91
C GLY A 72 2.34 7.05 2.79
N LYS A 73 1.35 6.89 1.89
CA LYS A 73 0.63 5.62 1.69
C LYS A 73 1.53 4.43 1.34
N SER A 74 2.61 4.65 0.58
CA SER A 74 3.54 3.59 0.18
C SER A 74 4.39 3.06 1.36
N GLU A 75 4.41 3.76 2.51
CA GLU A 75 5.09 3.26 3.72
C GLU A 75 4.31 2.11 4.36
N VAL A 76 2.97 2.10 4.25
CA VAL A 76 2.12 0.97 4.66
C VAL A 76 2.49 -0.30 3.89
N ILE A 77 2.63 -0.19 2.56
CA ILE A 77 3.10 -1.29 1.70
C ILE A 77 4.51 -1.73 2.10
N ALA A 78 5.39 -0.78 2.41
CA ALA A 78 6.74 -1.10 2.79
C ALA A 78 6.83 -1.93 4.08
N MET A 79 5.96 -1.67 5.07
CA MET A 79 5.84 -2.49 6.29
C MET A 79 5.43 -3.92 5.94
N ARG A 80 4.38 -4.07 5.15
CA ARG A 80 3.87 -5.39 4.73
C ARG A 80 4.89 -6.18 3.90
N MET A 81 5.60 -5.52 2.97
CA MET A 81 6.64 -6.18 2.17
C MET A 81 7.87 -6.56 2.99
N LEU A 82 8.25 -5.72 3.96
CA LEU A 82 9.37 -6.03 4.84
C LEU A 82 9.05 -7.26 5.69
N TYR A 83 7.83 -7.37 6.22
CA TYR A 83 7.34 -8.56 6.86
C TYR A 83 7.39 -9.78 5.92
N ALA A 84 6.85 -9.65 4.71
CA ALA A 84 6.80 -10.74 3.74
C ALA A 84 8.18 -11.36 3.46
N ILE A 85 9.17 -10.53 3.14
CA ILE A 85 10.52 -11.01 2.78
C ILE A 85 11.25 -11.66 3.96
N THR A 86 11.00 -11.19 5.19
CA THR A 86 11.62 -11.74 6.42
C THR A 86 10.89 -12.96 6.96
N HIS A 87 9.68 -13.26 6.46
CA HIS A 87 8.83 -14.40 6.89
C HIS A 87 8.63 -15.45 5.78
N GLY A 88 9.49 -15.47 4.78
CA GLY A 88 9.49 -16.54 3.79
C GLY A 88 8.50 -16.38 2.64
N GLU A 89 7.79 -15.26 2.54
CA GLU A 89 6.80 -15.04 1.49
C GLU A 89 7.44 -14.62 0.15
N ARG A 90 6.78 -14.99 -0.93
CA ARG A 90 7.07 -14.55 -2.28
C ARG A 90 6.13 -13.40 -2.64
N ALA A 91 6.68 -12.23 -2.93
CA ALA A 91 5.90 -11.04 -3.22
C ALA A 91 6.17 -10.47 -4.62
N LEU A 92 5.11 -9.99 -5.26
CA LEU A 92 5.21 -9.16 -6.45
C LEU A 92 4.71 -7.75 -6.14
N TYR A 93 5.62 -6.79 -6.17
CA TYR A 93 5.27 -5.37 -6.12
C TYR A 93 5.14 -4.81 -7.54
N THR A 94 4.03 -4.13 -7.80
CA THR A 94 3.80 -3.49 -9.10
C THR A 94 3.39 -2.03 -8.95
N ALA A 95 3.90 -1.18 -9.84
CA ALA A 95 3.51 0.22 -9.95
C ALA A 95 3.16 0.59 -11.39
N HIS A 96 2.48 1.72 -11.58
CA HIS A 96 2.19 2.25 -12.92
C HIS A 96 3.47 2.72 -13.62
N ARG A 97 4.43 3.29 -12.86
CA ARG A 97 5.69 3.83 -13.40
C ARG A 97 6.88 3.01 -12.95
N THR A 98 7.83 2.77 -13.86
CA THR A 98 9.08 2.07 -13.56
C THR A 98 9.90 2.79 -12.50
N THR A 99 9.90 4.13 -12.50
CA THR A 99 10.59 4.93 -11.48
C THR A 99 10.02 4.72 -10.07
N THR A 100 8.71 4.54 -9.94
CA THR A 100 8.06 4.23 -8.65
C THR A 100 8.48 2.85 -8.17
N SER A 101 8.45 1.86 -9.06
CA SER A 101 8.88 0.48 -8.76
C SER A 101 10.36 0.43 -8.35
N HIS A 102 11.23 1.09 -9.10
CA HIS A 102 12.66 1.19 -8.79
C HIS A 102 12.91 1.86 -7.42
N SER A 103 12.25 2.99 -7.14
CA SER A 103 12.38 3.67 -5.85
C SER A 103 11.94 2.79 -4.67
N MET A 104 10.91 1.98 -4.83
CA MET A 104 10.48 1.05 -3.78
C MET A 104 11.52 -0.06 -3.55
N TRP A 105 12.14 -0.59 -4.61
CA TRP A 105 13.24 -1.54 -4.50
C TRP A 105 14.41 -0.94 -3.70
N GLU A 106 14.90 0.27 -4.07
CA GLU A 106 16.00 0.93 -3.36
C GLU A 106 15.70 1.09 -1.86
N LYS A 107 14.50 1.57 -1.52
CA LYS A 107 14.06 1.73 -0.14
C LYS A 107 13.99 0.39 0.61
N THR A 108 13.58 -0.69 -0.05
CA THR A 108 13.48 -2.01 0.58
C THR A 108 14.87 -2.58 0.87
N VAL A 109 15.82 -2.44 -0.06
CA VAL A 109 17.24 -2.82 0.16
C VAL A 109 17.82 -2.03 1.34
N GLU A 110 17.64 -0.70 1.37
CA GLU A 110 18.10 0.15 2.46
C GLU A 110 17.54 -0.30 3.82
N ARG A 111 16.24 -0.63 3.87
CA ARG A 111 15.59 -1.05 5.12
C ARG A 111 16.08 -2.41 5.60
N LEU A 112 16.22 -3.39 4.71
CA LEU A 112 16.80 -4.69 5.05
C LEU A 112 18.18 -4.52 5.67
N THR A 113 19.05 -3.71 5.06
CA THR A 113 20.37 -3.42 5.60
C THR A 113 20.29 -2.78 6.98
N LYS A 114 19.40 -1.81 7.18
CA LYS A 114 19.26 -1.12 8.47
C LYS A 114 18.70 -1.98 9.60
N ILE A 115 17.91 -3.00 9.28
CA ILE A 115 17.42 -3.95 10.29
C ILE A 115 18.38 -5.11 10.56
N GLY A 116 19.56 -5.10 9.92
CA GLY A 116 20.66 -6.00 10.24
C GLY A 116 20.96 -7.08 9.19
N TYR A 117 20.25 -7.13 8.08
CA TYR A 117 20.57 -8.06 6.98
C TYR A 117 21.71 -7.51 6.13
N THR A 118 22.63 -8.39 5.76
CA THR A 118 23.81 -8.08 4.95
C THR A 118 23.63 -8.58 3.51
N GLU A 119 23.83 -7.67 2.54
CA GLU A 119 23.78 -8.05 1.14
C GLU A 119 24.94 -9.03 0.81
N LYS A 120 24.65 -10.08 0.06
CA LYS A 120 25.46 -11.24 -0.33
C LYS A 120 25.58 -12.34 0.72
N ASP A 121 25.34 -12.06 2.00
CA ASP A 121 25.35 -13.07 3.06
C ASP A 121 23.92 -13.52 3.41
N ASP A 122 23.02 -12.57 3.66
CA ASP A 122 21.64 -12.85 4.05
C ASP A 122 20.65 -12.70 2.89
N PHE A 123 20.91 -11.75 1.98
CA PHE A 123 20.08 -11.53 0.79
C PHE A 123 20.90 -11.10 -0.43
N LYS A 124 20.31 -11.28 -1.60
CA LYS A 124 20.85 -10.81 -2.88
C LYS A 124 19.88 -9.79 -3.47
N SER A 125 20.40 -8.62 -3.86
CA SER A 125 19.63 -7.65 -4.64
C SER A 125 20.10 -7.65 -6.11
N THR A 126 19.15 -7.54 -7.02
CA THR A 126 19.41 -7.41 -8.46
C THR A 126 18.91 -6.05 -8.92
N LYS A 127 19.84 -5.22 -9.40
CA LYS A 127 19.54 -3.89 -9.95
C LYS A 127 19.51 -3.97 -11.47
N GLN A 128 18.34 -4.30 -12.02
CA GLN A 128 18.10 -4.24 -13.46
C GLN A 128 16.81 -3.47 -13.68
N PHE A 129 16.90 -2.25 -14.21
CA PHE A 129 15.78 -1.32 -14.33
C PHE A 129 14.54 -1.96 -14.97
N GLY A 130 13.43 -1.98 -14.21
CA GLY A 130 12.18 -2.65 -14.58
C GLY A 130 12.14 -4.16 -14.27
N LEU A 131 13.23 -4.75 -13.81
CA LEU A 131 13.34 -6.17 -13.43
C LEU A 131 14.05 -6.37 -12.08
N GLU A 132 13.97 -5.37 -11.21
CA GLU A 132 14.58 -5.41 -9.89
C GLU A 132 14.01 -6.55 -9.04
N ARG A 133 14.88 -7.13 -8.20
CA ARG A 133 14.56 -8.27 -7.35
C ARG A 133 15.36 -8.23 -6.07
N ILE A 134 14.76 -8.71 -4.98
CA ILE A 134 15.43 -9.03 -3.71
C ILE A 134 15.09 -10.48 -3.39
N GLU A 135 16.08 -11.27 -3.01
CA GLU A 135 15.98 -12.70 -2.76
C GLU A 135 16.74 -13.05 -1.48
N MET A 136 16.09 -13.75 -0.54
CA MET A 136 16.74 -14.22 0.68
C MET A 136 17.63 -15.43 0.37
N LEU A 137 18.73 -15.57 1.11
CA LEU A 137 19.72 -16.62 0.94
C LEU A 137 19.67 -17.69 2.06
N ASP A 138 18.67 -17.59 2.93
CA ASP A 138 18.44 -18.47 4.08
C ASP A 138 17.76 -19.82 3.72
N GLY A 139 17.45 -20.05 2.45
CA GLY A 139 16.77 -21.25 1.97
C GLY A 139 15.24 -21.18 2.03
N SER A 140 14.63 -20.09 2.51
CA SER A 140 13.19 -19.90 2.55
C SER A 140 12.53 -19.73 1.18
N ASN A 141 13.31 -19.41 0.14
CA ASN A 141 12.85 -18.97 -1.19
C ASN A 141 12.05 -17.65 -1.17
N ALA A 142 12.14 -16.88 -0.10
CA ALA A 142 11.51 -15.57 -0.03
C ALA A 142 12.08 -14.63 -1.08
N VAL A 143 11.19 -13.92 -1.76
CA VAL A 143 11.57 -13.03 -2.85
C VAL A 143 10.60 -11.87 -3.00
N ILE A 144 11.10 -10.69 -3.34
CA ILE A 144 10.27 -9.60 -3.84
C ILE A 144 10.73 -9.25 -5.25
N ASN A 145 9.84 -9.37 -6.21
CA ASN A 145 10.01 -8.85 -7.55
C ASN A 145 9.34 -7.48 -7.66
N PHE A 146 10.03 -6.52 -8.26
CA PHE A 146 9.53 -5.17 -8.49
C PHE A 146 9.33 -4.96 -9.99
N ARG A 147 8.12 -4.63 -10.40
CA ARG A 147 7.75 -4.57 -11.82
C ARG A 147 6.88 -3.35 -12.15
N THR A 148 6.96 -2.92 -13.39
CA THR A 148 5.96 -2.03 -13.96
C THR A 148 4.82 -2.87 -14.51
N ARG A 149 3.58 -2.45 -14.26
CA ARG A 149 2.42 -3.17 -14.78
C ARG A 149 2.35 -3.09 -16.30
N SER A 150 2.14 -4.25 -16.92
CA SER A 150 1.80 -4.35 -18.33
C SER A 150 0.72 -5.42 -18.52
N SER A 151 -0.02 -5.34 -19.59
CA SER A 151 -1.01 -6.38 -19.96
C SER A 151 -0.39 -7.71 -20.36
N LYS A 152 0.95 -7.79 -20.46
CA LYS A 152 1.70 -8.97 -20.91
C LYS A 152 2.68 -9.51 -19.87
N GLY A 153 2.76 -8.93 -18.68
CA GLY A 153 3.78 -9.27 -17.67
C GLY A 153 3.22 -10.11 -16.53
N GLY A 154 4.07 -10.92 -15.91
CA GLY A 154 3.80 -11.63 -14.66
C GLY A 154 3.43 -13.10 -14.80
N LEU A 155 3.41 -13.63 -15.99
CA LEU A 155 3.00 -15.00 -16.26
C LEU A 155 4.17 -15.98 -16.06
N GLY A 156 4.15 -16.80 -15.02
CA GLY A 156 5.09 -17.91 -14.84
C GLY A 156 5.65 -18.15 -13.44
N GLU A 157 5.50 -17.20 -12.52
CA GLU A 157 5.89 -17.38 -11.11
C GLU A 157 4.67 -17.22 -10.19
N GLY A 158 4.56 -18.11 -9.18
CA GLY A 158 3.57 -17.99 -8.10
C GLY A 158 4.06 -17.06 -6.99
N TYR A 159 3.15 -16.32 -6.39
CA TYR A 159 3.41 -15.40 -5.29
C TYR A 159 2.38 -15.57 -4.17
N ASP A 160 2.77 -15.23 -2.95
CA ASP A 160 1.88 -15.18 -1.80
C ASP A 160 1.25 -13.78 -1.64
N LEU A 161 2.01 -12.74 -2.00
CA LEU A 161 1.59 -11.36 -1.91
C LEU A 161 1.67 -10.66 -3.27
N LEU A 162 0.56 -10.06 -3.70
CA LEU A 162 0.49 -9.15 -4.83
C LEU A 162 0.23 -7.73 -4.33
N VAL A 163 1.12 -6.80 -4.66
CA VAL A 163 0.96 -5.37 -4.34
C VAL A 163 0.72 -4.57 -5.61
N ILE A 164 -0.38 -3.83 -5.62
CA ILE A 164 -0.76 -2.90 -6.68
C ILE A 164 -0.65 -1.47 -6.13
N ASP A 165 0.51 -0.85 -6.29
CA ASP A 165 0.68 0.58 -5.98
C ASP A 165 0.19 1.44 -7.16
N GLU A 166 -0.22 2.67 -6.90
CA GLU A 166 -0.88 3.54 -7.90
C GLU A 166 -2.11 2.85 -8.50
N ALA A 167 -2.96 2.25 -7.66
CA ALA A 167 -4.10 1.43 -8.10
C ALA A 167 -5.18 2.21 -8.85
N GLN A 168 -5.22 3.55 -8.73
CA GLN A 168 -6.08 4.41 -9.55
C GLN A 168 -5.79 4.30 -11.06
N GLU A 169 -4.63 3.73 -11.43
CA GLU A 169 -4.23 3.47 -12.82
C GLU A 169 -4.33 1.97 -13.20
N TYR A 170 -4.91 1.13 -12.34
CA TYR A 170 -4.97 -0.32 -12.54
C TYR A 170 -6.17 -0.71 -13.40
N THR A 171 -5.90 -1.21 -14.61
CA THR A 171 -6.91 -1.53 -15.60
C THR A 171 -7.35 -3.01 -15.55
N THR A 172 -8.52 -3.31 -16.10
CA THR A 172 -9.05 -4.69 -16.19
C THR A 172 -8.13 -5.62 -17.00
N ASP A 173 -7.47 -5.12 -18.06
CA ASP A 173 -6.54 -5.93 -18.85
C ASP A 173 -5.31 -6.33 -18.03
N GLN A 174 -4.79 -5.41 -17.21
CA GLN A 174 -3.71 -5.69 -16.28
C GLN A 174 -4.14 -6.65 -15.17
N GLU A 175 -5.36 -6.51 -14.66
CA GLU A 175 -5.94 -7.43 -13.68
C GLU A 175 -6.00 -8.86 -14.22
N THR A 176 -6.46 -9.02 -15.47
CA THR A 176 -6.55 -10.34 -16.10
C THR A 176 -5.19 -11.03 -16.20
N ALA A 177 -4.12 -10.27 -16.39
CA ALA A 177 -2.75 -10.80 -16.41
C ALA A 177 -2.18 -11.15 -15.02
N LEU A 178 -2.65 -10.49 -13.97
CA LEU A 178 -2.04 -10.57 -12.63
C LEU A 178 -2.86 -11.37 -11.60
N LYS A 179 -4.18 -11.45 -11.74
CA LYS A 179 -5.06 -12.04 -10.72
C LYS A 179 -4.77 -13.49 -10.35
N TYR A 180 -4.16 -14.24 -11.26
CA TYR A 180 -3.89 -15.67 -11.05
C TYR A 180 -2.54 -15.96 -10.43
N ILE A 181 -1.64 -14.99 -10.29
CA ILE A 181 -0.28 -15.22 -9.80
C ILE A 181 -0.21 -15.60 -8.31
N VAL A 182 -1.26 -15.30 -7.54
CA VAL A 182 -1.38 -15.67 -6.13
C VAL A 182 -2.25 -16.91 -5.89
N THR A 183 -2.82 -17.50 -6.94
CA THR A 183 -3.82 -18.59 -6.81
C THR A 183 -3.23 -19.87 -6.22
N ASP A 184 -1.95 -20.13 -6.44
CA ASP A 184 -1.27 -21.33 -5.96
C ASP A 184 -0.76 -21.19 -4.51
N SER A 185 -0.84 -20.00 -3.92
CA SER A 185 -0.48 -19.78 -2.52
C SER A 185 -1.51 -20.38 -1.58
N LYS A 186 -1.03 -20.90 -0.44
CA LYS A 186 -1.89 -21.38 0.63
C LYS A 186 -2.53 -20.26 1.44
N ASN A 187 -1.90 -19.09 1.44
CA ASN A 187 -2.38 -17.91 2.16
C ASN A 187 -2.18 -16.65 1.30
N PRO A 188 -2.95 -16.49 0.20
CA PRO A 188 -2.76 -15.42 -0.75
C PRO A 188 -3.27 -14.08 -0.24
N GLN A 189 -2.57 -13.00 -0.58
CA GLN A 189 -3.05 -11.65 -0.31
C GLN A 189 -2.80 -10.70 -1.49
N THR A 190 -3.78 -9.86 -1.82
CA THR A 190 -3.66 -8.78 -2.79
C THR A 190 -3.95 -7.44 -2.13
N ILE A 191 -3.00 -6.52 -2.16
CA ILE A 191 -3.15 -5.17 -1.62
C ILE A 191 -3.17 -4.15 -2.75
N MET A 192 -4.19 -3.30 -2.76
CA MET A 192 -4.32 -2.21 -3.72
C MET A 192 -4.23 -0.88 -2.98
N CYS A 193 -3.25 -0.04 -3.31
CA CYS A 193 -3.18 1.30 -2.74
C CYS A 193 -3.22 2.38 -3.82
N GLY A 194 -3.96 3.43 -3.57
CA GLY A 194 -4.11 4.52 -4.52
C GLY A 194 -4.46 5.85 -3.90
N THR A 195 -4.51 6.85 -4.76
CA THR A 195 -5.23 8.09 -4.50
C THR A 195 -6.67 7.96 -4.98
N PRO A 196 -7.61 8.79 -4.53
CA PRO A 196 -8.93 8.85 -5.14
C PRO A 196 -8.80 8.95 -6.67
N PRO A 197 -9.55 8.13 -7.44
CA PRO A 197 -9.52 8.21 -8.89
C PRO A 197 -10.04 9.55 -9.38
N THR A 198 -9.41 10.08 -10.42
CA THR A 198 -9.84 11.29 -11.10
C THR A 198 -10.57 10.96 -12.41
N ALA A 199 -11.19 11.94 -13.07
CA ALA A 199 -11.86 11.76 -14.36
C ALA A 199 -10.92 11.23 -15.47
N VAL A 200 -9.60 11.44 -15.30
CA VAL A 200 -8.56 10.99 -16.25
C VAL A 200 -7.86 9.69 -15.83
N SER A 201 -8.19 9.14 -14.67
CA SER A 201 -7.63 7.87 -14.19
C SER A 201 -8.12 6.71 -15.04
N ALA A 202 -7.19 5.88 -15.54
CA ALA A 202 -7.50 4.76 -16.42
C ALA A 202 -8.02 3.51 -15.66
N GLY A 203 -7.79 3.46 -14.34
CA GLY A 203 -8.05 2.27 -13.51
C GLY A 203 -9.50 2.13 -13.10
N THR A 204 -10.11 1.03 -13.49
CA THR A 204 -11.48 0.66 -13.08
C THR A 204 -11.51 -0.38 -11.96
N VAL A 205 -10.43 -1.15 -11.80
CA VAL A 205 -10.35 -2.27 -10.84
C VAL A 205 -10.42 -1.79 -9.41
N PHE A 206 -9.73 -0.70 -9.10
CA PHE A 206 -9.71 -0.11 -7.76
C PHE A 206 -11.09 0.40 -7.33
N VAL A 207 -11.80 1.06 -8.25
CA VAL A 207 -13.18 1.52 -8.02
C VAL A 207 -14.14 0.34 -7.83
N LYS A 208 -13.99 -0.73 -8.64
CA LYS A 208 -14.80 -1.95 -8.51
C LYS A 208 -14.58 -2.63 -7.16
N LEU A 209 -13.33 -2.76 -6.70
CA LEU A 209 -13.06 -3.32 -5.38
C LEU A 209 -13.74 -2.49 -4.28
N ARG A 210 -13.61 -1.16 -4.32
CA ARG A 210 -14.29 -0.27 -3.38
C ARG A 210 -15.81 -0.51 -3.36
N GLN A 211 -16.43 -0.53 -4.53
CA GLN A 211 -17.88 -0.75 -4.64
C GLN A 211 -18.29 -2.11 -4.07
N LEU A 212 -17.57 -3.18 -4.42
CA LEU A 212 -17.83 -4.53 -3.95
C LEU A 212 -17.77 -4.63 -2.42
N VAL A 213 -16.75 -4.03 -1.81
CA VAL A 213 -16.59 -4.07 -0.35
C VAL A 213 -17.63 -3.22 0.36
N LEU A 214 -17.89 -2.00 -0.13
CA LEU A 214 -18.86 -1.09 0.48
C LEU A 214 -20.31 -1.57 0.32
N SER A 215 -20.63 -2.37 -0.70
CA SER A 215 -21.96 -2.99 -0.84
C SER A 215 -22.17 -4.20 0.08
N GLY A 216 -21.10 -4.70 0.73
CA GLY A 216 -21.17 -5.90 1.56
C GLY A 216 -21.23 -7.21 0.77
N GLU A 217 -20.86 -7.18 -0.51
CA GLU A 217 -20.86 -8.35 -1.39
C GLU A 217 -19.59 -9.22 -1.28
N SER A 218 -18.61 -8.81 -0.46
CA SER A 218 -17.37 -9.55 -0.24
C SER A 218 -17.19 -9.90 1.22
N GLU A 219 -16.86 -11.17 1.50
CA GLU A 219 -16.63 -11.70 2.85
C GLU A 219 -15.14 -11.69 3.23
N ASP A 220 -14.23 -11.58 2.24
CA ASP A 220 -12.78 -11.74 2.37
C ASP A 220 -11.99 -10.49 1.92
N ALA A 221 -12.67 -9.36 1.77
CA ALA A 221 -12.03 -8.12 1.36
C ALA A 221 -12.27 -6.98 2.35
N GLY A 222 -11.23 -6.14 2.55
CA GLY A 222 -11.27 -4.93 3.35
C GLY A 222 -11.10 -3.68 2.51
N TRP A 223 -11.60 -2.55 3.03
CA TRP A 223 -11.44 -1.23 2.45
C TRP A 223 -11.26 -0.17 3.52
N ALA A 224 -10.34 0.77 3.27
CA ALA A 224 -10.19 1.96 4.11
C ALA A 224 -9.88 3.18 3.24
N GLU A 225 -10.53 4.31 3.48
CA GLU A 225 -10.24 5.54 2.75
C GLU A 225 -10.37 6.80 3.60
N TRP A 226 -9.58 7.80 3.23
CA TRP A 226 -9.68 9.17 3.71
C TRP A 226 -10.22 10.03 2.59
N SER A 227 -11.51 10.26 2.59
CA SER A 227 -12.26 10.94 1.54
C SER A 227 -13.37 11.83 2.12
N VAL A 228 -13.92 12.69 1.31
CA VAL A 228 -15.14 13.42 1.63
C VAL A 228 -16.38 12.66 1.14
N SER A 229 -17.48 12.73 1.88
CA SER A 229 -18.72 12.01 1.53
C SER A 229 -19.45 12.61 0.32
N LYS A 230 -19.15 13.85 -0.04
CA LYS A 230 -19.72 14.58 -1.18
C LYS A 230 -18.73 15.60 -1.70
N LEU A 231 -18.92 16.03 -2.94
CA LEU A 231 -18.14 17.12 -3.53
C LEU A 231 -18.17 18.34 -2.61
N SER A 232 -17.02 18.84 -2.22
CA SER A 232 -16.83 19.88 -1.20
C SER A 232 -15.82 20.91 -1.66
N ASP A 233 -15.80 22.08 -0.98
CA ASP A 233 -14.82 23.11 -1.27
C ASP A 233 -13.42 22.67 -0.82
N ALA A 234 -12.53 22.51 -1.78
CA ALA A 234 -11.13 22.12 -1.54
C ALA A 234 -10.33 23.18 -0.75
N HIS A 235 -10.79 24.41 -0.67
CA HIS A 235 -10.17 25.48 0.12
C HIS A 235 -10.56 25.47 1.61
N ASN A 236 -11.48 24.60 2.03
CA ASN A 236 -11.86 24.45 3.43
C ASN A 236 -10.79 23.69 4.23
N PRO A 237 -10.04 24.33 5.16
CA PRO A 237 -8.98 23.67 5.91
C PRO A 237 -9.47 22.53 6.83
N ASP A 238 -10.71 22.54 7.28
CA ASP A 238 -11.23 21.49 8.15
C ASP A 238 -11.30 20.16 7.39
N LEU A 239 -11.65 20.18 6.10
CA LEU A 239 -11.65 19.00 5.25
C LEU A 239 -10.23 18.47 4.99
N TRP A 240 -9.21 19.33 5.01
CA TRP A 240 -7.82 18.87 4.89
C TRP A 240 -7.42 17.98 6.06
N TYR A 241 -7.81 18.35 7.29
CA TYR A 241 -7.56 17.54 8.49
C TYR A 241 -8.40 16.26 8.51
N GLU A 242 -9.56 16.26 7.90
CA GLU A 242 -10.41 15.08 7.79
C GLU A 242 -9.84 14.06 6.78
N THR A 243 -9.30 14.54 5.65
CA THR A 243 -8.88 13.67 4.54
C THR A 243 -7.39 13.39 4.47
N ASN A 244 -6.55 14.13 5.20
CA ASN A 244 -5.10 13.95 5.17
C ASN A 244 -4.56 13.52 6.54
N PRO A 245 -4.46 12.21 6.78
CA PRO A 245 -4.04 11.68 8.09
C PRO A 245 -2.63 12.12 8.53
N SER A 246 -1.78 12.48 7.58
CA SER A 246 -0.41 12.95 7.86
C SER A 246 -0.28 14.48 7.98
N LEU A 247 -1.39 15.21 7.94
CA LEU A 247 -1.37 16.66 8.14
C LEU A 247 -1.02 16.97 9.60
N GLY A 248 -0.10 17.92 9.78
CA GLY A 248 0.45 18.24 11.10
C GLY A 248 1.69 17.42 11.48
N SER A 249 2.03 16.37 10.68
CA SER A 249 3.27 15.60 10.84
C SER A 249 4.20 15.79 9.65
N ILE A 250 4.10 14.95 8.60
CA ILE A 250 4.94 15.04 7.39
C ILE A 250 4.35 15.97 6.31
N LEU A 251 3.04 16.21 6.36
CA LEU A 251 2.32 17.14 5.49
C LEU A 251 1.96 18.41 6.28
N THR A 252 2.02 19.57 5.62
CA THR A 252 1.69 20.87 6.23
C THR A 252 0.62 21.59 5.44
N GLU A 253 -0.20 22.42 6.09
CA GLU A 253 -1.18 23.27 5.41
C GLU A 253 -0.53 24.11 4.31
N ARG A 254 0.69 24.63 4.55
CA ARG A 254 1.43 25.42 3.54
C ARG A 254 1.64 24.65 2.25
N LYS A 255 1.93 23.35 2.33
CA LYS A 255 2.09 22.47 1.15
C LYS A 255 0.78 22.31 0.40
N ILE A 256 -0.32 22.10 1.13
CA ILE A 256 -1.65 21.97 0.53
C ILE A 256 -2.04 23.28 -0.17
N ARG A 257 -1.95 24.41 0.53
CA ARG A 257 -2.23 25.75 -0.05
C ARG A 257 -1.41 26.03 -1.32
N SER A 258 -0.12 25.65 -1.32
CA SER A 258 0.75 25.83 -2.49
C SER A 258 0.33 24.98 -3.70
N GLU A 259 -0.32 23.85 -3.48
CA GLU A 259 -0.84 23.01 -4.57
C GLU A 259 -2.19 23.50 -5.09
N LEU A 260 -3.07 23.97 -4.20
CA LEU A 260 -4.34 24.59 -4.58
C LEU A 260 -4.13 25.85 -5.42
N GLY A 261 -3.23 26.76 -5.01
CA GLY A 261 -2.95 28.01 -5.75
C GLY A 261 -2.28 27.84 -7.12
N LYS A 262 -1.80 26.64 -7.47
CA LYS A 262 -1.28 26.33 -8.82
C LYS A 262 -2.36 25.86 -9.80
N ASN A 263 -3.55 25.60 -9.30
CA ASN A 263 -4.65 24.96 -10.04
C ASN A 263 -5.90 25.86 -10.07
N GLU A 264 -5.74 27.20 -10.18
CA GLU A 264 -6.88 28.11 -10.27
C GLU A 264 -7.84 27.78 -11.43
N ASP A 265 -7.41 26.99 -12.42
CA ASP A 265 -8.21 26.56 -13.56
C ASP A 265 -8.58 25.04 -13.55
N SER A 266 -8.12 24.26 -12.59
CA SER A 266 -8.51 22.85 -12.49
C SER A 266 -9.51 22.67 -11.35
N GLN A 267 -10.73 22.25 -11.70
CA GLN A 267 -11.62 21.61 -10.75
C GLN A 267 -10.83 20.47 -10.10
N LEU A 268 -10.63 20.57 -8.79
CA LEU A 268 -9.93 19.56 -8.01
C LEU A 268 -10.74 18.27 -8.04
N ASP A 269 -10.17 17.29 -8.68
CA ASP A 269 -10.57 15.90 -8.61
C ASP A 269 -10.24 15.28 -7.24
#